data_59a41b9ab4772bbb3233a8df9d608368
#
_entry.id   59a41b9ab4772bbb3233a8df9d608368
#
_cell.length_a   1.000
_cell.length_b   1.000
_cell.length_c   1.000
_cell.angle_alpha   90.00
_cell.angle_beta   90.00
_cell.angle_gamma   90.00
#
_symmetry.space_group_name_H-M   'P 1'
#
loop_
_entity.id
_entity.type
_entity.pdbx_description
1 polymer ?
#
loop_
_entity_poly.entity_id
_entity_poly.type
_entity_poly.pdbx_seq_one_letter_code
_entity_poly.pdbx_strand_id
1 'polypeptide(L)'
;MQRLKALLIWFWRIASRPSTHLSLGFLALGGFICGVMFWGAFNTALEFTNTETFCLSCHEMRSNVYEELSRTVHFSNRSGVRAICSDCHVPHSWTIKIARKMQASKEVWGHLFGTINTRQKFLDHRLELAEHEWARLKANDSLECRNCHSAIAMDLSKQAAR
;
A
#
# COMPACT_ATOMS: atom_id res chain seq x y z
N MET A 1 11.29 14.74 28.95
CA MET A 1 11.11 15.87 28.00
C MET A 1 12.34 16.72 27.80
N GLN A 2 13.07 17.10 28.89
CA GLN A 2 14.29 17.97 28.80
C GLN A 2 15.41 17.34 27.96
N ARG A 3 15.70 16.04 28.10
CA ARG A 3 16.74 15.33 27.33
C ARG A 3 16.45 15.33 25.81
N LEU A 4 15.19 15.16 25.43
CA LEU A 4 14.79 15.18 24.01
C LEU A 4 14.96 16.58 23.39
N LYS A 5 14.58 17.64 24.15
CA LYS A 5 14.80 19.04 23.72
C LYS A 5 16.29 19.34 23.56
N ALA A 6 17.12 18.88 24.49
CA ALA A 6 18.56 19.07 24.41
C ALA A 6 19.17 18.36 23.18
N LEU A 7 18.74 17.14 22.86
CA LEU A 7 19.16 16.41 21.66
C LEU A 7 18.74 17.12 20.37
N LEU A 8 17.51 17.63 20.31
CA LEU A 8 17.01 18.37 19.14
C LEU A 8 17.77 19.68 18.93
N ILE A 9 18.08 20.44 20.01
CA ILE A 9 18.86 21.65 19.94
C ILE A 9 20.32 21.36 19.53
N TRP A 10 20.90 20.29 20.03
CA TRP A 10 22.25 19.85 19.67
C TRP A 10 22.32 19.47 18.19
N PHE A 11 21.38 18.66 17.72
CA PHE A 11 21.27 18.27 16.31
C PHE A 11 21.10 19.49 15.39
N TRP A 12 20.20 20.41 15.75
CA TRP A 12 19.98 21.64 15.01
C TRP A 12 21.24 22.50 14.92
N ARG A 13 21.97 22.65 16.02
CA ARG A 13 23.24 23.41 16.02
C ARG A 13 24.30 22.78 15.09
N ILE A 14 24.38 21.47 15.01
CA ILE A 14 25.30 20.78 14.09
C ILE A 14 24.83 20.96 12.66
N ALA A 15 23.57 20.71 12.37
CA ALA A 15 22.99 20.77 11.03
C ALA A 15 22.99 22.19 10.42
N SER A 16 22.90 23.24 11.27
CA SER A 16 22.89 24.63 10.82
C SER A 16 24.29 25.31 10.73
N ARG A 17 25.36 24.57 11.06
CA ARG A 17 26.71 25.13 10.92
C ARG A 17 27.11 25.22 9.44
N PRO A 18 27.65 26.36 8.97
CA PRO A 18 28.20 26.44 7.62
C PRO A 18 29.35 25.44 7.46
N SER A 19 29.38 24.74 6.32
CA SER A 19 30.46 23.82 6.04
C SER A 19 31.74 24.58 5.70
N THR A 20 32.82 24.25 6.39
CA THR A 20 34.15 24.81 6.13
C THR A 20 34.98 23.90 5.18
N HIS A 21 34.50 22.67 4.95
CA HIS A 21 35.22 21.64 4.19
C HIS A 21 34.61 21.34 2.81
N LEU A 22 33.32 21.64 2.62
CA LEU A 22 32.60 21.34 1.40
C LEU A 22 32.03 22.62 0.78
N SER A 23 32.20 22.78 -0.51
CA SER A 23 31.60 23.91 -1.24
C SER A 23 30.07 23.78 -1.29
N LEU A 24 29.38 24.91 -1.34
CA LEU A 24 27.92 24.96 -1.47
C LEU A 24 27.44 24.18 -2.71
N GLY A 25 28.18 24.28 -3.82
CA GLY A 25 27.87 23.55 -5.06
C GLY A 25 27.95 22.04 -4.87
N PHE A 26 28.96 21.54 -4.14
CA PHE A 26 29.06 20.10 -3.84
C PHE A 26 27.92 19.60 -2.96
N LEU A 27 27.55 20.39 -1.93
CA LEU A 27 26.42 20.04 -1.06
C LEU A 27 25.08 20.06 -1.80
N ALA A 28 24.88 21.07 -2.67
CA ALA A 28 23.67 21.18 -3.46
C ALA A 28 23.54 20.01 -4.47
N LEU A 29 24.63 19.72 -5.19
CA LEU A 29 24.65 18.62 -6.17
C LEU A 29 24.48 17.26 -5.47
N GLY A 30 25.20 17.02 -4.39
CA GLY A 30 25.08 15.79 -3.59
C GLY A 30 23.68 15.61 -3.03
N GLY A 31 23.12 16.67 -2.46
CA GLY A 31 21.73 16.66 -1.95
C GLY A 31 20.71 16.39 -3.05
N PHE A 32 20.89 17.00 -4.24
CA PHE A 32 20.04 16.74 -5.40
C PHE A 32 20.10 15.27 -5.86
N ILE A 33 21.30 14.72 -6.01
CA ILE A 33 21.49 13.33 -6.41
C ILE A 33 20.89 12.38 -5.38
N CYS A 34 21.15 12.61 -4.09
CA CYS A 34 20.55 11.81 -3.01
C CYS A 34 19.03 11.90 -3.01
N GLY A 35 18.47 13.08 -3.26
CA GLY A 35 17.03 13.30 -3.35
C GLY A 35 16.39 12.52 -4.51
N VAL A 36 17.02 12.54 -5.69
CA VAL A 36 16.57 11.79 -6.86
C VAL A 36 16.61 10.28 -6.60
N MET A 37 17.72 9.79 -6.04
CA MET A 37 17.87 8.37 -5.69
C MET A 37 16.84 7.95 -4.62
N PHE A 38 16.66 8.75 -3.59
CA PHE A 38 15.66 8.49 -2.55
C PHE A 38 14.26 8.42 -3.15
N TRP A 39 13.89 9.40 -3.97
CA TRP A 39 12.57 9.44 -4.61
C TRP A 39 12.33 8.23 -5.52
N GLY A 40 13.33 7.88 -6.33
CA GLY A 40 13.27 6.70 -7.19
C GLY A 40 13.12 5.41 -6.40
N ALA A 41 13.97 5.20 -5.40
CA ALA A 41 13.93 4.02 -4.54
C ALA A 41 12.59 3.92 -3.77
N PHE A 42 12.10 5.05 -3.24
CA PHE A 42 10.83 5.11 -2.52
C PHE A 42 9.65 4.71 -3.41
N ASN A 43 9.55 5.28 -4.63
CA ASN A 43 8.48 4.90 -5.56
C ASN A 43 8.60 3.44 -6.02
N THR A 44 9.81 2.96 -6.27
CA THR A 44 10.04 1.56 -6.62
C THR A 44 9.59 0.63 -5.49
N ALA A 45 9.89 0.96 -4.24
CA ALA A 45 9.43 0.19 -3.08
C ALA A 45 7.89 0.22 -2.94
N LEU A 46 7.26 1.37 -3.20
CA LEU A 46 5.80 1.48 -3.21
C LEU A 46 5.17 0.55 -4.26
N GLU A 47 5.71 0.52 -5.48
CA GLU A 47 5.17 -0.35 -6.55
C GLU A 47 5.53 -1.82 -6.33
N PHE A 48 6.72 -2.14 -5.85
CA PHE A 48 7.09 -3.51 -5.46
C PHE A 48 6.08 -4.10 -4.45
N THR A 49 5.69 -3.31 -3.46
CA THR A 49 4.70 -3.73 -2.44
C THR A 49 3.26 -3.77 -2.96
N ASN A 50 3.00 -3.44 -4.23
CA ASN A 50 1.72 -3.64 -4.91
C ASN A 50 1.66 -4.95 -5.71
N THR A 51 2.76 -5.65 -5.86
CA THR A 51 2.79 -6.90 -6.63
C THR A 51 2.03 -8.02 -5.91
N GLU A 52 1.38 -8.87 -6.68
CA GLU A 52 0.70 -10.05 -6.13
C GLU A 52 1.69 -10.96 -5.39
N THR A 53 2.92 -11.08 -5.90
CA THR A 53 4.01 -11.83 -5.25
C THR A 53 4.29 -11.32 -3.85
N PHE A 54 4.32 -10.00 -3.65
CA PHE A 54 4.49 -9.41 -2.33
C PHE A 54 3.30 -9.73 -1.40
N CYS A 55 2.07 -9.56 -1.88
CA CYS A 55 0.87 -9.85 -1.09
C CYS A 55 0.82 -11.34 -0.68
N LEU A 56 1.19 -12.24 -1.59
CA LEU A 56 1.19 -13.69 -1.35
C LEU A 56 2.45 -14.20 -0.63
N SER A 57 3.39 -13.33 -0.27
CA SER A 57 4.52 -13.72 0.57
C SER A 57 4.09 -14.11 1.99
N CYS A 58 2.96 -13.54 2.47
CA CYS A 58 2.32 -13.97 3.71
C CYS A 58 1.47 -15.21 3.47
N HIS A 59 1.72 -16.27 4.25
CA HIS A 59 1.03 -17.56 4.08
C HIS A 59 -0.49 -17.46 4.36
N GLU A 60 -0.92 -16.54 5.24
CA GLU A 60 -2.33 -16.30 5.53
C GLU A 60 -3.09 -15.84 4.28
N MET A 61 -2.46 -14.95 3.51
CA MET A 61 -3.05 -14.46 2.26
C MET A 61 -3.12 -15.54 1.20
N ARG A 62 -2.07 -16.38 1.10
CA ARG A 62 -2.00 -17.46 0.12
C ARG A 62 -3.01 -18.57 0.42
N SER A 63 -3.07 -19.04 1.66
CA SER A 63 -3.87 -20.22 2.05
C SER A 63 -5.35 -19.92 2.34
N ASN A 64 -5.75 -18.65 2.36
CA ASN A 64 -7.14 -18.26 2.62
C ASN A 64 -7.68 -17.38 1.47
N VAL A 65 -7.30 -16.12 1.47
CA VAL A 65 -7.88 -15.10 0.58
C VAL A 65 -7.61 -15.38 -0.90
N TYR A 66 -6.41 -15.85 -1.24
CA TYR A 66 -6.06 -16.12 -2.64
C TYR A 66 -6.79 -17.36 -3.19
N GLU A 67 -6.96 -18.41 -2.38
CA GLU A 67 -7.76 -19.57 -2.79
C GLU A 67 -9.20 -19.18 -3.09
N GLU A 68 -9.77 -18.27 -2.30
CA GLU A 68 -11.12 -17.77 -2.53
C GLU A 68 -11.19 -16.87 -3.77
N LEU A 69 -10.25 -15.94 -3.92
CA LEU A 69 -10.15 -15.09 -5.11
C LEU A 69 -10.07 -15.95 -6.38
N SER A 70 -9.29 -17.02 -6.36
CA SER A 70 -9.07 -17.90 -7.53
C SER A 70 -10.36 -18.54 -8.07
N ARG A 71 -11.42 -18.58 -7.28
CA ARG A 71 -12.73 -19.15 -7.63
C ARG A 71 -13.73 -18.09 -8.09
N THR A 72 -13.33 -16.83 -8.16
CA THR A 72 -14.21 -15.71 -8.52
C THR A 72 -14.11 -15.33 -9.99
N VAL A 73 -15.11 -14.60 -10.48
CA VAL A 73 -15.11 -14.00 -11.82
C VAL A 73 -14.04 -12.92 -12.01
N HIS A 74 -13.49 -12.38 -10.92
CA HIS A 74 -12.38 -11.42 -10.94
C HIS A 74 -11.04 -12.09 -11.22
N PHE A 75 -10.92 -13.39 -10.94
CA PHE A 75 -9.73 -14.16 -11.26
C PHE A 75 -9.77 -14.77 -12.66
N SER A 76 -10.91 -15.31 -13.06
CA SER A 76 -11.09 -15.93 -14.36
C SER A 76 -12.46 -15.60 -14.93
N ASN A 77 -12.49 -15.00 -16.12
CA ASN A 77 -13.72 -14.59 -16.80
C ASN A 77 -13.56 -14.59 -18.32
N ARG A 78 -14.67 -14.36 -19.02
CA ARG A 78 -14.72 -14.36 -20.49
C ARG A 78 -13.93 -13.23 -21.15
N SER A 79 -13.71 -12.12 -20.46
CA SER A 79 -12.96 -10.98 -21.01
C SER A 79 -11.44 -11.19 -20.95
N GLY A 80 -10.95 -12.18 -20.18
CA GLY A 80 -9.53 -12.41 -19.96
C GLY A 80 -8.86 -11.39 -19.02
N VAL A 81 -9.62 -10.44 -18.47
CA VAL A 81 -9.10 -9.46 -17.51
C VAL A 81 -9.07 -10.09 -16.11
N ARG A 82 -7.88 -10.31 -15.59
CA ARG A 82 -7.68 -10.81 -14.23
C ARG A 82 -7.36 -9.66 -13.28
N ALA A 83 -8.13 -9.53 -12.22
CA ALA A 83 -7.81 -8.60 -11.14
C ALA A 83 -6.81 -9.23 -10.16
N ILE A 84 -5.82 -8.44 -9.74
CA ILE A 84 -4.88 -8.80 -8.68
C ILE A 84 -5.22 -8.08 -7.38
N CYS A 85 -4.60 -8.45 -6.28
CA CYS A 85 -4.92 -7.91 -4.94
C CYS A 85 -4.90 -6.37 -4.90
N SER A 86 -3.90 -5.75 -5.52
CA SER A 86 -3.75 -4.30 -5.55
C SER A 86 -4.85 -3.57 -6.31
N ASP A 87 -5.49 -4.20 -7.30
CA ASP A 87 -6.55 -3.55 -8.08
C ASP A 87 -7.80 -3.23 -7.25
N CYS A 88 -8.03 -4.02 -6.19
CA CYS A 88 -9.15 -3.81 -5.27
C CYS A 88 -8.74 -3.10 -3.97
N HIS A 89 -7.47 -3.26 -3.54
CA HIS A 89 -7.04 -2.83 -2.21
C HIS A 89 -6.12 -1.61 -2.20
N VAL A 90 -5.55 -1.21 -3.35
CA VAL A 90 -4.59 -0.11 -3.42
C VAL A 90 -5.04 0.96 -4.42
N PRO A 91 -5.39 2.16 -3.96
CA PRO A 91 -5.76 3.27 -4.83
C PRO A 91 -4.64 3.66 -5.81
N HIS A 92 -5.01 4.08 -7.01
CA HIS A 92 -4.04 4.52 -8.03
C HIS A 92 -3.45 5.90 -7.70
N SER A 93 -4.22 6.81 -7.09
CA SER A 93 -3.76 8.13 -6.68
C SER A 93 -2.64 8.04 -5.64
N TRP A 94 -1.53 8.71 -5.89
CA TRP A 94 -0.31 8.63 -5.09
C TRP A 94 -0.53 8.95 -3.60
N THR A 95 -1.22 10.06 -3.30
CA THR A 95 -1.50 10.49 -1.92
C THR A 95 -2.37 9.48 -1.18
N ILE A 96 -3.44 9.00 -1.83
CA ILE A 96 -4.35 8.03 -1.24
C ILE A 96 -3.67 6.67 -1.10
N LYS A 97 -2.81 6.29 -2.07
CA LYS A 97 -1.98 5.08 -2.02
C LYS A 97 -1.10 5.05 -0.77
N ILE A 98 -0.40 6.17 -0.47
CA ILE A 98 0.43 6.26 0.74
C ILE A 98 -0.43 6.13 2.00
N ALA A 99 -1.53 6.87 2.08
CA ALA A 99 -2.44 6.79 3.22
C ALA A 99 -2.95 5.35 3.44
N ARG A 100 -3.31 4.64 2.35
CA ARG A 100 -3.74 3.24 2.40
C ARG A 100 -2.63 2.32 2.90
N LYS A 101 -1.40 2.50 2.43
CA LYS A 101 -0.25 1.70 2.91
C LYS A 101 0.06 1.94 4.39
N MET A 102 -0.08 3.17 4.85
CA MET A 102 0.04 3.48 6.28
C MET A 102 -1.05 2.78 7.11
N GLN A 103 -2.28 2.73 6.62
CA GLN A 103 -3.37 1.98 7.28
C GLN A 103 -3.08 0.48 7.31
N ALA A 104 -2.65 -0.10 6.18
CA ALA A 104 -2.33 -1.51 6.04
C ALA A 104 -1.10 -1.96 6.87
N SER A 105 -0.28 -1.02 7.35
CA SER A 105 0.85 -1.36 8.22
C SER A 105 0.43 -2.07 9.51
N LYS A 106 -0.80 -1.85 9.99
CA LYS A 106 -1.36 -2.56 11.16
C LYS A 106 -1.45 -4.08 10.92
N GLU A 107 -1.79 -4.49 9.69
CA GLU A 107 -1.88 -5.90 9.30
C GLU A 107 -0.50 -6.55 9.25
N VAL A 108 0.50 -5.82 8.77
CA VAL A 108 1.91 -6.25 8.80
C VAL A 108 2.39 -6.42 10.25
N TRP A 109 2.07 -5.49 11.13
CA TRP A 109 2.35 -5.63 12.55
C TRP A 109 1.62 -6.81 13.18
N GLY A 110 0.35 -7.03 12.82
CA GLY A 110 -0.44 -8.19 13.26
C GLY A 110 0.21 -9.51 12.86
N HIS A 111 0.78 -9.61 11.65
CA HIS A 111 1.55 -10.76 11.21
C HIS A 111 2.83 -10.93 12.04
N LEU A 112 3.65 -9.88 12.15
CA LEU A 112 4.95 -9.93 12.84
C LEU A 112 4.83 -10.23 14.34
N PHE A 113 3.85 -9.66 15.01
CA PHE A 113 3.60 -9.88 16.44
C PHE A 113 2.69 -11.08 16.73
N GLY A 114 2.30 -11.81 15.72
CA GLY A 114 1.62 -13.09 15.89
C GLY A 114 0.13 -13.00 16.18
N THR A 115 -0.54 -11.86 15.92
CA THR A 115 -1.98 -11.71 16.11
C THR A 115 -2.76 -12.50 15.06
N ILE A 116 -2.29 -12.51 13.81
CA ILE A 116 -2.96 -13.15 12.66
C ILE A 116 -2.05 -14.14 11.92
N ASN A 117 -0.92 -14.52 12.49
CA ASN A 117 0.14 -15.29 11.83
C ASN A 117 -0.12 -16.79 11.71
N THR A 118 -1.30 -17.28 12.02
CA THR A 118 -1.72 -18.66 11.78
C THR A 118 -3.08 -18.68 11.12
N ARG A 119 -3.39 -19.79 10.41
CA ARG A 119 -4.70 -19.94 9.77
C ARG A 119 -5.84 -19.75 10.75
N GLN A 120 -5.77 -20.36 11.95
CA GLN A 120 -6.83 -20.23 12.94
C GLN A 120 -7.00 -18.79 13.41
N LYS A 121 -5.92 -18.13 13.80
CA LYS A 121 -5.97 -16.72 14.23
C LYS A 121 -6.50 -15.80 13.14
N PHE A 122 -6.13 -16.04 11.88
CA PHE A 122 -6.69 -15.29 10.75
C PHE A 122 -8.21 -15.51 10.64
N LEU A 123 -8.68 -16.73 10.76
CA LEU A 123 -10.11 -17.05 10.69
C LEU A 123 -10.89 -16.44 11.86
N ASP A 124 -10.31 -16.42 13.05
CA ASP A 124 -10.92 -15.81 14.24
C ASP A 124 -11.11 -14.29 14.10
N HIS A 125 -10.20 -13.60 13.39
CA HIS A 125 -10.27 -12.16 13.14
C HIS A 125 -10.85 -11.79 11.77
N ARG A 126 -11.22 -12.78 10.97
CA ARG A 126 -11.62 -12.57 9.57
C ARG A 126 -12.78 -11.60 9.40
N LEU A 127 -13.80 -11.69 10.23
CA LEU A 127 -14.97 -10.80 10.16
C LEU A 127 -14.56 -9.36 10.44
N GLU A 128 -13.81 -9.12 11.50
CA GLU A 128 -13.29 -7.80 11.86
C GLU A 128 -12.46 -7.18 10.72
N LEU A 129 -11.56 -7.95 10.14
CA LEU A 129 -10.74 -7.51 8.99
C LEU A 129 -11.60 -7.17 7.77
N ALA A 130 -12.63 -7.98 7.51
CA ALA A 130 -13.55 -7.75 6.41
C ALA A 130 -14.42 -6.51 6.64
N GLU A 131 -14.94 -6.29 7.84
CA GLU A 131 -15.74 -5.11 8.20
C GLU A 131 -14.96 -3.82 8.05
N HIS A 132 -13.68 -3.81 8.45
CA HIS A 132 -12.80 -2.66 8.22
C HIS A 132 -12.64 -2.34 6.73
N GLU A 133 -12.48 -3.36 5.89
CA GLU A 133 -12.32 -3.17 4.45
C GLU A 133 -13.63 -2.75 3.78
N TRP A 134 -14.77 -3.33 4.17
CA TRP A 134 -16.08 -2.91 3.67
C TRP A 134 -16.42 -1.47 4.06
N ALA A 135 -16.11 -1.07 5.30
CA ALA A 135 -16.28 0.32 5.75
C ALA A 135 -15.43 1.28 4.91
N ARG A 136 -14.19 0.91 4.59
CA ARG A 136 -13.30 1.69 3.73
C ARG A 136 -13.86 1.83 2.32
N LEU A 137 -14.25 0.72 1.69
CA LEU A 137 -14.83 0.71 0.35
C LEU A 137 -16.13 1.52 0.29
N LYS A 138 -16.96 1.44 1.33
CA LYS A 138 -18.17 2.24 1.43
C LYS A 138 -17.86 3.73 1.58
N ALA A 139 -16.87 4.09 2.38
CA ALA A 139 -16.48 5.48 2.63
C ALA A 139 -15.87 6.16 1.40
N ASN A 140 -15.19 5.43 0.52
CA ASN A 140 -14.59 5.97 -0.70
C ASN A 140 -15.43 5.72 -1.97
N ASP A 141 -16.67 5.29 -1.80
CA ASP A 141 -17.58 4.96 -2.90
C ASP A 141 -16.98 3.95 -3.87
N SER A 142 -16.35 2.91 -3.33
CA SER A 142 -15.71 1.80 -4.08
C SER A 142 -14.75 2.31 -5.16
N LEU A 143 -13.90 3.27 -4.81
CA LEU A 143 -13.00 3.98 -5.72
C LEU A 143 -12.18 3.01 -6.60
N GLU A 144 -11.64 1.96 -6.02
CA GLU A 144 -10.79 1.00 -6.69
C GLU A 144 -11.59 0.18 -7.73
N CYS A 145 -12.82 -0.20 -7.38
CA CYS A 145 -13.70 -0.95 -8.29
C CYS A 145 -14.03 -0.15 -9.56
N ARG A 146 -14.14 1.18 -9.43
CA ARG A 146 -14.44 2.10 -10.54
C ARG A 146 -13.30 2.26 -11.54
N ASN A 147 -12.11 1.79 -11.22
CA ASN A 147 -11.02 1.76 -12.21
C ASN A 147 -11.35 0.82 -13.38
N CYS A 148 -12.10 -0.25 -13.12
CA CYS A 148 -12.58 -1.18 -14.15
C CYS A 148 -14.09 -1.05 -14.39
N HIS A 149 -14.89 -0.85 -13.33
CA HIS A 149 -16.35 -0.70 -13.38
C HIS A 149 -16.77 0.76 -13.57
N SER A 150 -16.36 1.36 -14.68
CA SER A 150 -16.76 2.73 -15.05
C SER A 150 -18.02 2.70 -15.90
N ALA A 151 -19.13 3.26 -15.41
CA ALA A 151 -20.38 3.37 -16.15
C ALA A 151 -20.25 4.17 -17.45
N ILE A 152 -19.30 5.12 -17.50
CA ILE A 152 -19.02 5.93 -18.70
C ILE A 152 -18.34 5.09 -19.79
N ALA A 153 -17.55 4.09 -19.40
CA ALA A 153 -16.81 3.23 -20.35
C ALA A 153 -17.56 1.93 -20.68
N MET A 154 -18.76 1.72 -20.12
CA MET A 154 -19.54 0.50 -20.28
C MET A 154 -20.88 0.78 -20.95
N ASP A 155 -21.22 0.01 -21.99
CA ASP A 155 -22.55 -0.02 -22.54
C ASP A 155 -23.36 -1.11 -21.84
N LEU A 156 -24.17 -0.71 -20.88
CA LEU A 156 -24.97 -1.63 -20.06
C LEU A 156 -26.02 -2.38 -20.88
N SER A 157 -26.47 -1.81 -22.01
CA SER A 157 -27.48 -2.44 -22.88
C SER A 157 -26.92 -3.66 -23.63
N LYS A 158 -25.61 -3.74 -23.78
CA LYS A 158 -24.90 -4.86 -24.45
C LYS A 158 -24.40 -5.93 -23.49
N GLN A 159 -24.61 -5.74 -22.19
CA GLN A 159 -24.22 -6.75 -21.19
C GLN A 159 -25.27 -7.85 -21.13
N ALA A 160 -24.82 -9.10 -21.06
CA ALA A 160 -25.73 -10.23 -20.89
C ALA A 160 -26.49 -10.14 -19.56
N ALA A 161 -27.78 -10.26 -19.57
CA ALA A 161 -28.57 -10.48 -18.37
C ALA A 161 -28.11 -11.77 -17.67
N ARG A 162 -27.90 -11.70 -16.36
CA ARG A 162 -27.62 -12.86 -15.51
C ARG A 162 -28.88 -13.33 -14.80
#